data_667ff461315030c6e4ef2074a321bd57
#
_entry.id   667ff461315030c6e4ef2074a321bd57
#
_cell.length_a   1.000
_cell.length_b   1.000
_cell.length_c   1.000
_cell.angle_alpha   90.00
_cell.angle_beta   90.00
_cell.angle_gamma   90.00
#
_symmetry.space_group_name_H-M   'P 1'
#
loop_
_entity.id
_entity.type
_entity.pdbx_description
1 polymer ?
#
loop_
_entity_poly.entity_id
_entity_poly.type
_entity_poly.pdbx_seq_one_letter_code
_entity_poly.pdbx_strand_id
1 'polypeptide(L)'
;MQVPQRYIAHVDLDSFFVSVEMLQDPSLLGKAVVVGGSRDRGVVTTCSYEARKFGVRSAMPMRKAMELCPHAIIVKSSYGLYAKYSAWVTDIIAANAPLYEKASIDEFYIDLTGMDTFFNPLEWTIRLRQTIMDETGLPISFGLATNKLVAK
;
A
#
# COMPACT_ATOMS: atom_id res chain seq x y z
N MET A 1 32.11 -7.05 22.24
CA MET A 1 31.57 -6.75 20.90
C MET A 1 30.10 -6.35 21.03
N GLN A 2 29.75 -5.16 20.61
CA GLN A 2 28.35 -4.72 20.68
C GLN A 2 27.60 -5.24 19.47
N VAL A 3 26.41 -5.78 19.69
CA VAL A 3 25.49 -6.15 18.61
C VAL A 3 24.96 -4.87 17.98
N PRO A 4 25.03 -4.71 16.65
CA PRO A 4 24.47 -3.52 16.00
C PRO A 4 22.99 -3.36 16.32
N GLN A 5 22.55 -2.13 16.53
CA GLN A 5 21.13 -1.85 16.71
C GLN A 5 20.40 -2.18 15.40
N ARG A 6 19.29 -2.89 15.52
CA ARG A 6 18.45 -3.24 14.36
C ARG A 6 17.61 -2.05 13.95
N TYR A 7 17.52 -1.86 12.64
CA TYR A 7 16.63 -0.87 12.03
C TYR A 7 15.81 -1.55 10.95
N ILE A 8 14.54 -1.75 11.23
CA ILE A 8 13.60 -2.38 10.29
C ILE A 8 12.55 -1.36 9.87
N ALA A 9 12.45 -1.10 8.58
CA ALA A 9 11.40 -0.29 8.01
C ALA A 9 10.32 -1.19 7.44
N HIS A 10 9.06 -0.93 7.79
CA HIS A 10 7.89 -1.53 7.14
C HIS A 10 7.29 -0.49 6.21
N VAL A 11 7.18 -0.83 4.93
CA VAL A 11 6.62 0.03 3.88
C VAL A 11 5.31 -0.58 3.42
N ASP A 12 4.26 0.21 3.39
CA ASP A 12 2.91 -0.21 3.02
C ASP A 12 2.33 0.76 1.98
N LEU A 13 1.83 0.20 0.88
CA LEU A 13 1.14 0.97 -0.16
C LEU A 13 -0.31 1.21 0.30
N ASP A 14 -0.63 2.45 0.62
CA ASP A 14 -1.93 2.82 1.21
C ASP A 14 -3.07 2.59 0.23
N SER A 15 -4.09 1.85 0.66
CA SER A 15 -5.29 1.55 -0.15
C SER A 15 -4.89 1.16 -1.57
N PHE A 16 -3.99 0.21 -1.70
CA PHE A 16 -3.23 -0.05 -2.93
C PHE A 16 -4.10 -0.19 -4.17
N PHE A 17 -5.08 -1.10 -4.15
CA PHE A 17 -5.89 -1.37 -5.34
C PHE A 17 -6.71 -0.15 -5.75
N VAL A 18 -7.32 0.53 -4.79
CA VAL A 18 -8.07 1.77 -5.06
C VAL A 18 -7.13 2.85 -5.60
N SER A 19 -5.95 2.99 -5.03
CA SER A 19 -4.98 3.99 -5.48
C SER A 19 -4.54 3.75 -6.92
N VAL A 20 -4.31 2.50 -7.30
CA VAL A 20 -3.99 2.14 -8.68
C VAL A 20 -5.15 2.50 -9.62
N GLU A 21 -6.38 2.18 -9.23
CA GLU A 21 -7.56 2.52 -10.05
C GLU A 21 -7.73 4.04 -10.20
N MET A 22 -7.46 4.81 -9.15
CA MET A 22 -7.50 6.27 -9.21
C MET A 22 -6.42 6.86 -10.12
N LEU A 23 -5.26 6.21 -10.22
CA LEU A 23 -4.21 6.61 -11.17
C LEU A 23 -4.65 6.38 -12.61
N GLN A 24 -5.41 5.31 -12.87
CA GLN A 24 -5.95 5.02 -14.20
C GLN A 24 -7.12 5.93 -14.55
N ASP A 25 -7.95 6.27 -13.55
CA ASP A 25 -9.12 7.13 -13.74
C ASP A 25 -9.16 8.20 -12.65
N PRO A 26 -8.55 9.37 -12.88
CA PRO A 26 -8.52 10.46 -11.90
C PRO A 26 -9.90 11.00 -11.51
N SER A 27 -10.95 10.71 -12.29
CA SER A 27 -12.31 11.12 -11.95
C SER A 27 -12.83 10.44 -10.67
N LEU A 28 -12.18 9.35 -10.25
CA LEU A 28 -12.52 8.62 -9.01
C LEU A 28 -11.99 9.29 -7.74
N LEU A 29 -11.08 10.25 -7.87
CA LEU A 29 -10.49 10.93 -6.72
C LEU A 29 -11.58 11.64 -5.90
N GLY A 30 -11.55 11.44 -4.58
CA GLY A 30 -12.50 12.06 -3.65
C GLY A 30 -13.87 11.41 -3.61
N LYS A 31 -14.08 10.35 -4.38
CA LYS A 31 -15.39 9.66 -4.44
C LYS A 31 -15.37 8.36 -3.65
N ALA A 32 -16.56 7.90 -3.26
CA ALA A 32 -16.73 6.59 -2.68
C ALA A 32 -16.58 5.54 -3.78
N VAL A 33 -15.52 4.74 -3.70
CA VAL A 33 -15.18 3.71 -4.69
C VAL A 33 -15.05 2.37 -3.98
N VAL A 34 -15.63 1.33 -4.55
CA VAL A 34 -15.53 -0.03 -4.05
C VAL A 34 -14.97 -0.90 -5.17
N VAL A 35 -13.83 -1.52 -4.91
CA VAL A 35 -13.17 -2.42 -5.86
C VAL A 35 -13.54 -3.86 -5.50
N GLY A 36 -13.99 -4.61 -6.48
CA GLY A 36 -14.36 -6.00 -6.24
C GLY A 36 -15.13 -6.63 -7.40
N GLY A 37 -15.92 -7.65 -7.06
CA GLY A 37 -16.71 -8.37 -8.02
C GLY A 37 -18.05 -7.70 -8.34
N SER A 38 -18.98 -8.51 -8.87
CA SER A 38 -20.28 -8.01 -9.29
C SER A 38 -21.15 -7.56 -8.09
N ARG A 39 -22.10 -6.68 -8.38
CA ARG A 39 -23.02 -6.11 -7.38
C ARG A 39 -23.81 -7.20 -6.62
N ASP A 40 -24.25 -8.24 -7.31
CA ASP A 40 -25.13 -9.26 -6.72
C ASP A 40 -24.40 -10.40 -6.03
N ARG A 41 -23.24 -10.81 -6.54
CA ARG A 41 -22.50 -11.98 -6.07
C ARG A 41 -21.08 -11.72 -5.66
N GLY A 42 -20.60 -10.51 -5.90
CA GLY A 42 -19.22 -10.15 -5.62
C GLY A 42 -18.94 -9.87 -4.16
N VAL A 43 -17.67 -9.77 -3.86
CA VAL A 43 -17.13 -9.43 -2.55
C VAL A 43 -16.24 -8.21 -2.70
N VAL A 44 -16.25 -7.34 -1.70
CA VAL A 44 -15.36 -6.16 -1.64
C VAL A 44 -13.93 -6.62 -1.47
N THR A 45 -13.07 -6.30 -2.41
CA THR A 45 -11.63 -6.50 -2.26
C THR A 45 -11.04 -5.38 -1.41
N THR A 46 -11.33 -4.14 -1.78
CA THR A 46 -10.95 -2.94 -1.03
C THR A 46 -11.90 -1.80 -1.38
N CYS A 47 -11.78 -0.70 -0.66
CA CYS A 47 -12.60 0.47 -0.91
C CYS A 47 -11.85 1.74 -0.56
N SER A 48 -12.34 2.87 -1.08
CA SER A 48 -11.80 4.18 -0.78
C SER A 48 -12.11 4.60 0.66
N TYR A 49 -11.36 5.59 1.13
CA TYR A 49 -11.59 6.17 2.43
C TYR A 49 -13.02 6.72 2.58
N GLU A 50 -13.54 7.33 1.53
CA GLU A 50 -14.90 7.86 1.48
C GLU A 50 -15.95 6.76 1.68
N ALA A 51 -15.76 5.59 1.04
CA ALA A 51 -16.64 4.46 1.22
C ALA A 51 -16.53 3.86 2.63
N ARG A 52 -15.34 3.84 3.22
CA ARG A 52 -15.14 3.35 4.59
C ARG A 52 -15.91 4.15 5.64
N LYS A 53 -16.13 5.42 5.41
CA LYS A 53 -16.93 6.27 6.31
C LYS A 53 -18.36 5.77 6.44
N PHE A 54 -18.87 5.08 5.44
CA PHE A 54 -20.21 4.49 5.42
C PHE A 54 -20.26 3.07 5.98
N GLY A 55 -19.13 2.56 6.45
CA GLY A 55 -19.04 1.24 7.03
C GLY A 55 -18.60 0.12 6.08
N VAL A 56 -18.26 0.45 4.84
CA VAL A 56 -17.77 -0.55 3.87
C VAL A 56 -16.40 -1.05 4.29
N ARG A 57 -16.19 -2.37 4.20
CA ARG A 57 -14.94 -3.04 4.58
C ARG A 57 -14.59 -4.14 3.57
N SER A 58 -13.31 -4.49 3.52
CA SER A 58 -12.83 -5.63 2.74
C SER A 58 -13.49 -6.93 3.20
N ALA A 59 -13.69 -7.85 2.28
CA ALA A 59 -14.34 -9.14 2.47
C ALA A 59 -15.86 -9.08 2.69
N MET A 60 -16.43 -7.89 2.74
CA MET A 60 -17.87 -7.70 2.84
C MET A 60 -18.57 -8.10 1.52
N PRO A 61 -19.76 -8.72 1.57
CA PRO A 61 -20.53 -8.94 0.35
C PRO A 61 -20.82 -7.59 -0.35
N MET A 62 -20.68 -7.55 -1.68
CA MET A 62 -20.90 -6.32 -2.42
C MET A 62 -22.33 -5.79 -2.24
N ARG A 63 -23.30 -6.69 -2.13
CA ARG A 63 -24.69 -6.29 -1.86
C ARG A 63 -24.81 -5.47 -0.59
N LYS A 64 -24.15 -5.90 0.49
CA LYS A 64 -24.16 -5.17 1.76
C LYS A 64 -23.44 -3.82 1.64
N ALA A 65 -22.32 -3.80 0.92
CA ALA A 65 -21.57 -2.56 0.69
C ALA A 65 -22.47 -1.52 0.00
N MET A 66 -23.25 -1.93 -0.98
CA MET A 66 -24.15 -1.03 -1.71
C MET A 66 -25.35 -0.61 -0.88
N GLU A 67 -25.77 -1.39 0.10
CA GLU A 67 -26.78 -0.96 1.09
C GLU A 67 -26.24 0.14 1.99
N LEU A 68 -24.98 0.00 2.43
CA LEU A 68 -24.32 0.97 3.31
C LEU A 68 -23.93 2.27 2.56
N CYS A 69 -23.52 2.16 1.32
CA CYS A 69 -23.05 3.27 0.50
C CYS A 69 -23.65 3.19 -0.92
N PRO A 70 -24.95 3.54 -1.09
CA PRO A 70 -25.65 3.37 -2.38
C PRO A 70 -25.04 4.17 -3.53
N HIS A 71 -24.35 5.27 -3.23
CA HIS A 71 -23.72 6.14 -4.24
C HIS A 71 -22.31 5.70 -4.62
N ALA A 72 -21.78 4.63 -4.04
CA ALA A 72 -20.44 4.16 -4.34
C ALA A 72 -20.32 3.68 -5.79
N ILE A 73 -19.16 3.96 -6.39
CA ILE A 73 -18.81 3.50 -7.72
C ILE A 73 -18.15 2.14 -7.57
N ILE A 74 -18.70 1.12 -8.22
CA ILE A 74 -18.12 -0.23 -8.22
C ILE A 74 -17.12 -0.29 -9.38
N VAL A 75 -15.87 -0.67 -9.05
CA VAL A 75 -14.80 -0.85 -10.03
C VAL A 75 -14.37 -2.30 -10.01
N LYS A 76 -14.33 -2.92 -11.17
CA LYS A 76 -13.87 -4.31 -11.30
C LYS A 76 -12.36 -4.39 -11.02
N SER A 77 -11.93 -5.39 -10.28
CA SER A 77 -10.53 -5.60 -9.94
C SER A 77 -9.66 -5.82 -11.18
N SER A 78 -8.53 -5.12 -11.23
CA SER A 78 -7.57 -5.16 -12.33
C SER A 78 -6.26 -5.80 -11.84
N TYR A 79 -6.29 -7.10 -11.53
CA TYR A 79 -5.17 -7.78 -10.87
C TYR A 79 -3.86 -7.72 -11.64
N GLY A 80 -3.92 -7.80 -12.98
CA GLY A 80 -2.73 -7.67 -13.81
C GLY A 80 -2.06 -6.30 -13.65
N LEU A 81 -2.85 -5.26 -13.54
CA LEU A 81 -2.37 -3.90 -13.32
C LEU A 81 -1.78 -3.74 -11.92
N TYR A 82 -2.43 -4.32 -10.91
CA TYR A 82 -1.92 -4.28 -9.53
C TYR A 82 -0.57 -4.99 -9.41
N ALA A 83 -0.44 -6.14 -10.05
CA ALA A 83 0.85 -6.86 -10.09
C ALA A 83 1.94 -6.03 -10.76
N LYS A 84 1.61 -5.30 -11.82
CA LYS A 84 2.55 -4.43 -12.53
C LYS A 84 3.05 -3.28 -11.65
N TYR A 85 2.15 -2.60 -10.93
CA TYR A 85 2.55 -1.54 -10.00
C TYR A 85 3.34 -2.08 -8.81
N SER A 86 2.94 -3.25 -8.29
CA SER A 86 3.69 -3.92 -7.21
C SER A 86 5.11 -4.27 -7.65
N ALA A 87 5.28 -4.78 -8.86
CA ALA A 87 6.60 -5.08 -9.44
C ALA A 87 7.44 -3.81 -9.60
N TRP A 88 6.84 -2.71 -10.03
CA TRP A 88 7.52 -1.42 -10.17
C TRP A 88 8.05 -0.93 -8.82
N VAL A 89 7.22 -0.95 -7.79
CA VAL A 89 7.65 -0.58 -6.43
C VAL A 89 8.76 -1.52 -5.94
N THR A 90 8.63 -2.82 -6.20
CA THR A 90 9.65 -3.82 -5.85
C THR A 90 10.99 -3.48 -6.50
N ASP A 91 10.99 -3.10 -7.78
CA ASP A 91 12.21 -2.73 -8.51
C ASP A 91 12.87 -1.48 -7.90
N ILE A 92 12.09 -0.49 -7.51
CA ILE A 92 12.62 0.72 -6.87
C ILE A 92 13.26 0.36 -5.52
N ILE A 93 12.60 -0.46 -4.71
CA ILE A 93 13.13 -0.90 -3.41
C ILE A 93 14.41 -1.71 -3.62
N ALA A 94 14.41 -2.66 -4.55
CA ALA A 94 15.57 -3.50 -4.84
C ALA A 94 16.78 -2.69 -5.29
N ALA A 95 16.56 -1.62 -6.05
CA ALA A 95 17.63 -0.74 -6.53
C ALA A 95 18.25 0.11 -5.43
N ASN A 96 17.55 0.35 -4.34
CA ASN A 96 17.98 1.28 -3.29
C ASN A 96 18.26 0.62 -1.94
N ALA A 97 17.58 -0.47 -1.61
CA ALA A 97 17.66 -1.09 -0.30
C ALA A 97 18.81 -2.10 -0.20
N PRO A 98 19.53 -2.13 0.93
CA PRO A 98 20.62 -3.11 1.12
C PRO A 98 20.09 -4.53 1.29
N LEU A 99 18.95 -4.69 1.97
CA LEU A 99 18.30 -5.96 2.19
C LEU A 99 16.81 -5.72 2.39
N TYR A 100 15.97 -6.45 1.67
CA TYR A 100 14.53 -6.31 1.80
C TYR A 100 13.82 -7.65 1.69
N GLU A 101 12.60 -7.68 2.20
CA GLU A 101 11.69 -8.82 2.12
C GLU A 101 10.33 -8.30 1.65
N LYS A 102 9.80 -8.89 0.59
CA LYS A 102 8.44 -8.58 0.12
C LYS A 102 7.46 -9.48 0.88
N ALA A 103 6.71 -8.89 1.80
CA ALA A 103 5.77 -9.62 2.65
C ALA A 103 4.45 -9.92 1.94
N SER A 104 4.01 -9.02 1.05
CA SER A 104 2.80 -9.18 0.25
C SER A 104 2.87 -8.29 -0.99
N ILE A 105 1.81 -8.25 -1.77
CA ILE A 105 1.74 -7.42 -2.99
C ILE A 105 1.95 -5.93 -2.69
N ASP A 106 1.62 -5.48 -1.48
CA ASP A 106 1.65 -4.07 -1.09
C ASP A 106 2.46 -3.80 0.18
N GLU A 107 3.19 -4.79 0.71
CA GLU A 107 3.94 -4.64 1.95
C GLU A 107 5.39 -5.12 1.79
N PHE A 108 6.32 -4.35 2.35
CA PHE A 108 7.74 -4.66 2.32
C PHE A 108 8.38 -4.40 3.67
N TYR A 109 9.34 -5.24 4.03
CA TYR A 109 10.25 -4.97 5.14
C TYR A 109 11.65 -4.71 4.59
N ILE A 110 12.30 -3.68 5.11
CA ILE A 110 13.64 -3.29 4.70
C ILE A 110 14.53 -3.31 5.94
N ASP A 111 15.62 -4.06 5.86
CA ASP A 111 16.59 -4.16 6.95
C ASP A 111 17.73 -3.17 6.71
N LEU A 112 17.81 -2.15 7.55
CA LEU A 112 18.82 -1.10 7.50
C LEU A 112 19.86 -1.26 8.60
N THR A 113 19.87 -2.42 9.26
CA THR A 113 20.82 -2.71 10.36
C THR A 113 22.26 -2.58 9.88
N GLY A 114 23.05 -1.82 10.63
CA GLY A 114 24.45 -1.55 10.28
C GLY A 114 24.65 -0.38 9.33
N MET A 115 23.60 0.15 8.73
CA MET A 115 23.70 1.25 7.77
C MET A 115 23.69 2.63 8.42
N ASP A 116 23.40 2.70 9.72
CA ASP A 116 23.35 3.95 10.48
C ASP A 116 24.71 4.65 10.59
N THR A 117 25.81 3.96 10.31
CA THR A 117 27.14 4.55 10.22
C THR A 117 27.36 5.37 8.95
N PHE A 118 26.53 5.16 7.92
CA PHE A 118 26.65 5.80 6.62
C PHE A 118 25.55 6.83 6.37
N PHE A 119 24.37 6.65 6.95
CA PHE A 119 23.25 7.56 6.79
C PHE A 119 22.26 7.40 7.96
N ASN A 120 21.38 8.38 8.12
CA ASN A 120 20.30 8.31 9.09
C ASN A 120 19.18 7.41 8.55
N PRO A 121 18.82 6.30 9.24
CA PRO A 121 17.80 5.37 8.74
C PRO A 121 16.44 6.02 8.50
N LEU A 122 16.02 6.96 9.35
CA LEU A 122 14.74 7.66 9.15
C LEU A 122 14.77 8.53 7.90
N GLU A 123 15.82 9.31 7.71
CA GLU A 123 15.96 10.15 6.51
C GLU A 123 16.01 9.32 5.24
N TRP A 124 16.72 8.20 5.28
CA TRP A 124 16.81 7.27 4.15
C TRP A 124 15.42 6.73 3.79
N THR A 125 14.63 6.32 4.79
CA THR A 125 13.28 5.79 4.58
C THR A 125 12.35 6.87 4.02
N ILE A 126 12.45 8.11 4.52
CA ILE A 126 11.68 9.25 3.99
C ILE A 126 12.03 9.49 2.52
N ARG A 127 13.30 9.44 2.13
CA ARG A 127 13.73 9.61 0.74
C ARG A 127 13.22 8.49 -0.16
N LEU A 128 13.28 7.25 0.32
CA LEU A 128 12.76 6.10 -0.43
C LEU A 128 11.27 6.27 -0.67
N ARG A 129 10.51 6.63 0.37
CA ARG A 129 9.08 6.92 0.26
C ARG A 129 8.81 7.97 -0.80
N GLN A 130 9.56 9.07 -0.76
CA GLN A 130 9.40 10.16 -1.73
C GLN A 130 9.71 9.70 -3.15
N THR A 131 10.77 8.92 -3.33
CA THR A 131 11.14 8.38 -4.64
C THR A 131 10.03 7.51 -5.22
N ILE A 132 9.46 6.61 -4.42
CA ILE A 132 8.37 5.74 -4.86
C ILE A 132 7.13 6.56 -5.22
N MET A 133 6.78 7.53 -4.38
CA MET A 133 5.62 8.41 -4.63
C MET A 133 5.81 9.24 -5.90
N ASP A 134 7.00 9.77 -6.12
CA ASP A 134 7.30 10.58 -7.30
C ASP A 134 7.26 9.76 -8.59
N GLU A 135 7.78 8.54 -8.56
CA GLU A 135 7.83 7.68 -9.74
C GLU A 135 6.50 7.01 -10.05
N THR A 136 5.78 6.52 -9.04
CA THR A 136 4.58 5.71 -9.23
C THR A 136 3.27 6.45 -9.02
N GLY A 137 3.29 7.54 -8.27
CA GLY A 137 2.08 8.25 -7.85
C GLY A 137 1.32 7.58 -6.71
N LEU A 138 1.80 6.47 -6.16
CA LEU A 138 1.12 5.73 -5.10
C LEU A 138 1.40 6.34 -3.72
N PRO A 139 0.38 6.47 -2.87
CA PRO A 139 0.58 6.90 -1.49
C PRO A 139 1.19 5.76 -0.67
N ILE A 140 2.15 6.11 0.19
CA ILE A 140 2.90 5.14 0.98
C ILE A 140 2.99 5.60 2.43
N SER A 141 2.81 4.63 3.33
CA SER A 141 3.10 4.78 4.75
C SER A 141 4.28 3.92 5.14
N PHE A 142 5.03 4.33 6.14
CA PHE A 142 6.09 3.49 6.69
C PHE A 142 6.16 3.60 8.21
N GLY A 143 6.69 2.55 8.84
CA GLY A 143 7.10 2.53 10.22
C GLY A 143 8.56 2.10 10.32
N LEU A 144 9.31 2.69 11.24
CA LEU A 144 10.71 2.35 11.48
C LEU A 144 10.87 1.95 12.94
N ALA A 145 11.40 0.74 13.18
CA ALA A 145 11.55 0.21 14.53
C ALA A 145 12.69 -0.81 14.58
N THR A 146 12.86 -1.42 15.74
CA THR A 146 13.94 -2.41 15.96
C THR A 146 13.54 -3.83 15.58
N ASN A 147 12.28 -4.08 15.26
CA ASN A 147 11.80 -5.37 14.78
C ASN A 147 10.56 -5.20 13.89
N LYS A 148 10.22 -6.25 13.14
CA LYS A 148 9.09 -6.25 12.20
C LYS A 148 7.74 -5.96 12.86
N LEU A 149 7.51 -6.54 14.03
CA LEU A 149 6.21 -6.39 14.71
C LEU A 149 5.94 -4.94 15.10
N VAL A 150 6.94 -4.25 15.62
CA VAL A 150 6.82 -2.85 16.03
C VAL A 150 6.83 -1.90 14.84
N ALA A 151 7.60 -2.21 13.77
CA ALA A 151 7.64 -1.41 12.55
C ALA A 151 6.28 -1.38 11.85
N LYS A 152 5.58 -2.50 11.85
CA LYS A 152 4.26 -2.61 11.25
C LYS A 152 3.22 -1.85 12.08
#